data_d39fb50e24b8928d4a4cf23a7155e5ce
#
_entry.id   d39fb50e24b8928d4a4cf23a7155e5ce
#
_cell.length_a   1.000
_cell.length_b   1.000
_cell.length_c   1.000
_cell.angle_alpha   90.00
_cell.angle_beta   90.00
_cell.angle_gamma   90.00
#
_symmetry.space_group_name_H-M   'P 1'
#
loop_
_entity.id
_entity.type
_entity.pdbx_description
1 polymer ?
#
loop_
_entity_poly.entity_id
_entity_poly.type
_entity_poly.pdbx_seq_one_letter_code
_entity_poly.pdbx_strand_id
1 'polypeptide(L)'
;LELLLDVSIIERLVSFLKPFLVDYLDPVNDQIGVRLSQLNSVVYGNPTMDGFARTLVKMSAQIGSQHVANHFFSWTKGEPIRFQINALLKGVRLDKPFEAHGITLFNLPKDSRKVWQQLPFSRILPMQVTSMDLMGGIVISIESKVCPALYRPDNNFKQMDISMGTDNFSIKSLEKLCDSISLTCNGSVSWVMLWRDLGNLWVFFDLPQSGYGFWHRNYTLQVEITQEKLDKGLEIYQQMSMKESSGGYDNLEQAIHRWTKSKQASTIPDKLIELRIALESLYGIKESEKGYRLSTYCAWHLGNDFNGRCTIFDTMQNIYRLSSKAVHGGKPNCDSNLVKEGQDICRDGILKRLGESKEPDWKKLILGKETKSST
;
A
#
# COMPACT_ATOMS: atom_id res chain seq x y z
N LEU A 1 21.77 -20.66 -20.65
CA LEU A 1 20.38 -21.21 -20.63
C LEU A 1 19.53 -20.77 -21.83
N GLU A 2 19.88 -19.70 -22.56
CA GLU A 2 19.15 -19.26 -23.76
C GLU A 2 19.40 -20.12 -25.01
N LEU A 3 20.34 -21.03 -24.97
CA LEU A 3 20.82 -21.78 -26.15
C LEU A 3 20.15 -23.13 -26.39
N LEU A 4 19.19 -23.57 -25.59
CA LEU A 4 18.72 -24.96 -25.64
C LEU A 4 17.18 -25.13 -25.59
N LEU A 5 16.41 -24.17 -25.98
CA LEU A 5 15.02 -24.49 -26.31
C LEU A 5 14.99 -24.99 -27.75
N ASP A 6 15.23 -26.32 -27.89
CA ASP A 6 15.06 -26.99 -29.16
C ASP A 6 13.67 -26.70 -29.70
N VAL A 7 13.61 -26.08 -30.87
CA VAL A 7 12.35 -25.68 -31.54
C VAL A 7 11.40 -26.87 -31.62
N SER A 8 11.94 -28.09 -31.82
CA SER A 8 11.16 -29.32 -31.89
C SER A 8 10.42 -29.66 -30.58
N ILE A 9 10.99 -29.34 -29.45
CA ILE A 9 10.34 -29.56 -28.12
C ILE A 9 9.20 -28.57 -27.95
N ILE A 10 9.40 -27.31 -28.32
CA ILE A 10 8.36 -26.28 -28.24
C ILE A 10 7.20 -26.62 -29.19
N GLU A 11 7.48 -26.99 -30.43
CA GLU A 11 6.45 -27.38 -31.40
C GLU A 11 5.63 -28.59 -30.94
N ARG A 12 6.29 -29.61 -30.35
CA ARG A 12 5.60 -30.78 -29.79
C ARG A 12 4.75 -30.39 -28.58
N LEU A 13 5.22 -29.51 -27.71
CA LEU A 13 4.46 -29.04 -26.57
C LEU A 13 3.26 -28.19 -27.00
N VAL A 14 3.43 -27.29 -27.99
CA VAL A 14 2.34 -26.53 -28.59
C VAL A 14 1.29 -27.47 -29.19
N SER A 15 1.73 -28.48 -29.97
CA SER A 15 0.82 -29.46 -30.56
C SER A 15 0.07 -30.28 -29.52
N PHE A 16 0.71 -30.60 -28.40
CA PHE A 16 0.09 -31.28 -27.27
C PHE A 16 -0.90 -30.39 -26.53
N LEU A 17 -0.59 -29.14 -26.28
CA LEU A 17 -1.43 -28.21 -25.52
C LEU A 17 -2.63 -27.68 -26.31
N LYS A 18 -2.49 -27.54 -27.63
CA LYS A 18 -3.51 -26.94 -28.50
C LYS A 18 -4.91 -27.57 -28.37
N PRO A 19 -5.07 -28.92 -28.31
CA PRO A 19 -6.38 -29.54 -28.09
C PRO A 19 -7.03 -29.21 -26.76
N PHE A 20 -6.25 -28.99 -25.70
CA PHE A 20 -6.77 -28.65 -24.37
C PHE A 20 -7.16 -27.18 -24.23
N LEU A 21 -6.62 -26.34 -25.09
CA LEU A 21 -6.75 -24.88 -25.03
C LEU A 21 -7.58 -24.33 -26.20
N VAL A 22 -8.14 -25.19 -27.05
CA VAL A 22 -8.86 -24.79 -28.28
C VAL A 22 -10.01 -23.82 -28.02
N ASP A 23 -10.71 -23.98 -26.89
CA ASP A 23 -11.82 -23.13 -26.51
C ASP A 23 -11.38 -21.74 -26.07
N TYR A 24 -10.11 -21.58 -25.73
CA TYR A 24 -9.51 -20.35 -25.22
C TYR A 24 -8.55 -19.71 -26.22
N LEU A 25 -8.35 -20.33 -27.38
CA LEU A 25 -7.41 -19.89 -28.39
C LEU A 25 -8.08 -18.95 -29.41
N ASP A 26 -7.47 -17.79 -29.63
CA ASP A 26 -7.78 -16.96 -30.80
C ASP A 26 -7.15 -17.59 -32.05
N PRO A 27 -7.96 -18.06 -33.01
CA PRO A 27 -7.43 -18.74 -34.19
C PRO A 27 -6.67 -17.81 -35.17
N VAL A 28 -6.82 -16.50 -35.02
CA VAL A 28 -6.18 -15.50 -35.90
C VAL A 28 -4.78 -15.15 -35.37
N ASN A 29 -4.68 -14.91 -34.08
CA ASN A 29 -3.46 -14.40 -33.45
C ASN A 29 -2.68 -15.50 -32.69
N ASP A 30 -3.18 -16.72 -32.64
CA ASP A 30 -2.61 -17.84 -31.87
C ASP A 30 -2.35 -17.47 -30.38
N GLN A 31 -3.28 -16.67 -29.82
CA GLN A 31 -3.19 -16.16 -28.46
C GLN A 31 -4.23 -16.80 -27.54
N ILE A 32 -3.86 -17.00 -26.28
CA ILE A 32 -4.74 -17.47 -25.23
C ILE A 32 -5.09 -16.29 -24.33
N GLY A 33 -6.38 -16.06 -24.06
CA GLY A 33 -6.80 -15.08 -23.09
C GLY A 33 -6.58 -15.59 -21.68
N VAL A 34 -5.86 -14.84 -20.88
CA VAL A 34 -5.65 -15.13 -19.45
C VAL A 34 -6.20 -13.97 -18.64
N ARG A 35 -7.06 -14.28 -17.67
CA ARG A 35 -7.62 -13.32 -16.73
C ARG A 35 -7.23 -13.72 -15.32
N LEU A 36 -6.65 -12.78 -14.58
CA LEU A 36 -6.43 -12.90 -13.16
C LEU A 36 -7.41 -11.99 -12.43
N SER A 37 -8.32 -12.59 -11.68
CA SER A 37 -9.32 -11.84 -10.92
C SER A 37 -8.93 -11.81 -9.46
N GLN A 38 -8.87 -10.60 -8.90
CA GLN A 38 -8.74 -10.34 -7.48
C GLN A 38 -9.94 -9.48 -7.05
N LEU A 39 -10.29 -9.47 -5.78
CA LEU A 39 -11.54 -8.90 -5.21
C LEU A 39 -12.05 -7.60 -5.87
N ASN A 40 -11.17 -6.71 -6.33
CA ASN A 40 -11.55 -5.45 -6.99
C ASN A 40 -10.68 -5.10 -8.20
N SER A 41 -9.90 -6.04 -8.72
CA SER A 41 -9.05 -5.80 -9.88
C SER A 41 -8.99 -7.02 -10.80
N VAL A 42 -8.85 -6.76 -12.08
CA VAL A 42 -8.70 -7.79 -13.10
C VAL A 42 -7.50 -7.46 -13.96
N VAL A 43 -6.58 -8.42 -14.10
CA VAL A 43 -5.44 -8.31 -14.99
C VAL A 43 -5.65 -9.27 -16.15
N TYR A 44 -5.43 -8.78 -17.36
CA TYR A 44 -5.55 -9.57 -18.59
C TYR A 44 -4.19 -9.74 -19.25
N GLY A 45 -3.99 -10.87 -19.90
CA GLY A 45 -2.82 -11.14 -20.72
C GLY A 45 -3.18 -12.05 -21.87
N ASN A 46 -2.53 -11.87 -23.01
CA ASN A 46 -2.74 -12.66 -24.20
C ASN A 46 -1.41 -13.26 -24.70
N PRO A 47 -0.82 -14.23 -23.95
CA PRO A 47 0.39 -14.90 -24.42
C PRO A 47 0.10 -15.69 -25.70
N THR A 48 1.06 -15.70 -26.63
CA THR A 48 1.01 -16.63 -27.76
C THR A 48 1.24 -18.06 -27.28
N MET A 49 0.74 -19.04 -28.04
CA MET A 49 0.97 -20.46 -27.72
C MET A 49 2.46 -20.81 -27.63
N ASP A 50 3.27 -20.26 -28.52
CA ASP A 50 4.73 -20.45 -28.50
C ASP A 50 5.37 -19.84 -27.25
N GLY A 51 5.04 -18.59 -26.92
CA GLY A 51 5.50 -17.91 -25.71
C GLY A 51 5.12 -18.68 -24.42
N PHE A 52 3.90 -19.17 -24.38
CA PHE A 52 3.38 -19.97 -23.31
C PHE A 52 4.15 -21.29 -23.16
N ALA A 53 4.33 -22.04 -24.26
CA ALA A 53 5.08 -23.29 -24.27
C ALA A 53 6.55 -23.08 -23.85
N ARG A 54 7.23 -22.03 -24.34
CA ARG A 54 8.59 -21.68 -23.92
C ARG A 54 8.67 -21.42 -22.43
N THR A 55 7.69 -20.72 -21.88
CA THR A 55 7.64 -20.43 -20.45
C THR A 55 7.48 -21.70 -19.64
N LEU A 56 6.59 -22.63 -20.04
CA LEU A 56 6.44 -23.94 -19.38
C LEU A 56 7.74 -24.76 -19.39
N VAL A 57 8.46 -24.77 -20.52
CA VAL A 57 9.75 -25.50 -20.62
C VAL A 57 10.81 -24.87 -19.73
N LYS A 58 10.96 -23.54 -19.74
CA LYS A 58 11.90 -22.84 -18.85
C LYS A 58 11.64 -23.18 -17.38
N MET A 59 10.40 -23.19 -16.97
CA MET A 59 10.03 -23.49 -15.59
C MET A 59 10.19 -24.95 -15.23
N SER A 60 9.87 -25.86 -16.16
CA SER A 60 10.12 -27.28 -15.97
C SER A 60 11.60 -27.58 -15.69
N ALA A 61 12.49 -26.81 -16.30
CA ALA A 61 13.92 -26.89 -16.04
C ALA A 61 14.32 -26.30 -14.66
N GLN A 62 13.53 -25.39 -14.10
CA GLN A 62 13.83 -24.74 -12.81
C GLN A 62 13.22 -25.48 -11.61
N ILE A 63 11.96 -25.86 -11.71
CA ILE A 63 11.19 -26.42 -10.59
C ILE A 63 10.68 -27.85 -10.84
N GLY A 64 11.00 -28.45 -12.00
CA GLY A 64 10.57 -29.78 -12.38
C GLY A 64 9.24 -29.82 -13.13
N SER A 65 9.13 -30.68 -14.11
CA SER A 65 7.98 -30.80 -15.02
C SER A 65 6.68 -31.17 -14.30
N GLN A 66 6.73 -32.01 -13.27
CA GLN A 66 5.56 -32.42 -12.49
C GLN A 66 4.94 -31.23 -11.75
N HIS A 67 5.76 -30.36 -11.15
CA HIS A 67 5.30 -29.17 -10.47
C HIS A 67 4.64 -28.19 -11.45
N VAL A 68 5.25 -27.99 -12.61
CA VAL A 68 4.70 -27.13 -13.66
C VAL A 68 3.37 -27.67 -14.19
N ALA A 69 3.25 -28.96 -14.41
CA ALA A 69 2.01 -29.61 -14.82
C ALA A 69 0.90 -29.43 -13.77
N ASN A 70 1.20 -29.64 -12.50
CA ASN A 70 0.24 -29.45 -11.41
C ASN A 70 -0.24 -27.99 -11.36
N HIS A 71 0.66 -27.01 -11.47
CA HIS A 71 0.30 -25.61 -11.54
C HIS A 71 -0.57 -25.27 -12.75
N PHE A 72 -0.26 -25.83 -13.91
CA PHE A 72 -1.07 -25.66 -15.10
C PHE A 72 -2.49 -26.16 -14.88
N PHE A 73 -2.67 -27.36 -14.32
CA PHE A 73 -3.99 -27.90 -14.04
C PHE A 73 -4.76 -27.13 -12.97
N SER A 74 -4.10 -26.65 -11.93
CA SER A 74 -4.72 -25.76 -10.96
C SER A 74 -5.23 -24.46 -11.61
N TRP A 75 -4.46 -23.92 -12.54
CA TRP A 75 -4.85 -22.77 -13.32
C TRP A 75 -6.08 -22.99 -14.19
N THR A 76 -6.13 -24.08 -14.95
CA THR A 76 -7.27 -24.40 -15.80
C THR A 76 -8.55 -24.63 -15.00
N LYS A 77 -8.42 -24.99 -13.73
CA LYS A 77 -9.54 -25.14 -12.79
C LYS A 77 -9.92 -23.84 -12.09
N GLY A 78 -9.19 -22.76 -12.29
CA GLY A 78 -9.41 -21.48 -11.58
C GLY A 78 -9.12 -21.52 -10.10
N GLU A 79 -8.27 -22.44 -9.63
CA GLU A 79 -7.91 -22.56 -8.23
C GLU A 79 -7.14 -21.29 -7.76
N PRO A 80 -7.44 -20.75 -6.56
CA PRO A 80 -6.75 -19.57 -6.06
C PRO A 80 -5.25 -19.80 -5.90
N ILE A 81 -4.46 -18.90 -6.43
CA ILE A 81 -3.00 -18.94 -6.35
C ILE A 81 -2.52 -17.84 -5.43
N ARG A 82 -1.58 -18.19 -4.54
CA ARG A 82 -0.95 -17.24 -3.63
C ARG A 82 0.24 -16.58 -4.29
N PHE A 83 0.41 -15.30 -4.04
CA PHE A 83 1.58 -14.53 -4.45
C PHE A 83 1.91 -13.48 -3.39
N GLN A 84 3.08 -12.88 -3.47
CA GLN A 84 3.51 -11.84 -2.55
C GLN A 84 3.58 -10.49 -3.24
N ILE A 85 3.09 -9.47 -2.55
CA ILE A 85 3.27 -8.06 -2.90
C ILE A 85 4.33 -7.53 -1.96
N ASN A 86 5.41 -7.06 -2.54
CA ASN A 86 6.55 -6.59 -1.81
C ASN A 86 6.71 -5.09 -2.00
N ALA A 87 7.10 -4.38 -0.95
CA ALA A 87 7.47 -2.99 -1.06
C ALA A 87 8.72 -2.67 -0.25
N LEU A 88 9.55 -1.83 -0.82
CA LEU A 88 10.70 -1.26 -0.13
C LEU A 88 10.25 -0.06 0.68
N LEU A 89 10.43 -0.13 1.99
CA LEU A 89 10.17 0.97 2.91
C LEU A 89 11.41 1.84 3.07
N LYS A 90 11.19 3.14 3.18
CA LYS A 90 12.21 4.12 3.54
C LYS A 90 11.84 4.85 4.82
N GLY A 91 12.85 5.44 5.47
CA GLY A 91 12.65 6.17 6.72
C GLY A 91 12.41 5.27 7.93
N VAL A 92 12.69 3.99 7.83
CA VAL A 92 12.46 3.01 8.89
C VAL A 92 13.72 2.22 9.22
N ARG A 93 13.79 1.77 10.46
CA ARG A 93 14.78 0.83 10.96
C ARG A 93 14.04 -0.33 11.61
N LEU A 94 14.41 -1.55 11.27
CA LEU A 94 13.85 -2.77 11.82
C LEU A 94 14.91 -3.46 12.67
N ASP A 95 14.58 -3.76 13.91
CA ASP A 95 15.49 -4.46 14.83
C ASP A 95 15.62 -5.93 14.47
N LYS A 96 14.51 -6.60 14.19
CA LYS A 96 14.45 -8.03 13.84
C LYS A 96 13.48 -8.27 12.68
N PRO A 97 13.70 -9.31 11.86
CA PRO A 97 12.66 -9.76 10.93
C PRO A 97 11.37 -10.09 11.66
N PHE A 98 10.26 -9.80 11.03
CA PHE A 98 8.93 -10.02 11.57
C PHE A 98 8.08 -10.82 10.58
N GLU A 99 7.30 -11.75 11.08
CA GLU A 99 6.32 -12.50 10.30
C GLU A 99 5.07 -12.75 11.13
N ALA A 100 3.94 -12.18 10.71
CA ALA A 100 2.62 -12.46 11.30
C ALA A 100 1.51 -12.12 10.32
N HIS A 101 0.41 -12.86 10.38
CA HIS A 101 -0.82 -12.61 9.63
C HIS A 101 -0.62 -12.46 8.11
N GLY A 102 0.33 -13.20 7.51
CA GLY A 102 0.65 -13.10 6.09
C GLY A 102 1.45 -11.85 5.70
N ILE A 103 1.99 -11.13 6.68
CA ILE A 103 2.86 -9.97 6.50
C ILE A 103 4.25 -10.35 7.00
N THR A 104 5.25 -10.09 6.17
CA THR A 104 6.67 -10.29 6.52
C THR A 104 7.42 -8.97 6.37
N LEU A 105 8.25 -8.61 7.36
CA LEU A 105 9.20 -7.50 7.28
C LEU A 105 10.61 -8.04 7.46
N PHE A 106 11.52 -7.63 6.58
CA PHE A 106 12.92 -8.03 6.68
C PHE A 106 13.86 -6.96 6.14
N ASN A 107 15.09 -6.97 6.63
CA ASN A 107 16.13 -6.06 6.16
C ASN A 107 16.79 -6.61 4.90
N LEU A 108 16.99 -5.75 3.90
CA LEU A 108 17.87 -6.08 2.77
C LEU A 108 19.33 -6.06 3.23
N PRO A 109 20.17 -6.93 2.64
CA PRO A 109 21.59 -6.93 2.93
C PRO A 109 22.24 -5.56 2.71
N LYS A 110 23.27 -5.25 3.50
CA LYS A 110 24.10 -4.06 3.30
C LYS A 110 25.13 -4.25 2.16
N ASP A 111 25.23 -5.45 1.62
CA ASP A 111 26.10 -5.78 0.49
C ASP A 111 25.30 -5.71 -0.81
N SER A 112 25.71 -4.82 -1.71
CA SER A 112 25.03 -4.60 -2.98
C SER A 112 24.85 -5.85 -3.83
N ARG A 113 25.83 -6.76 -3.82
CA ARG A 113 25.77 -8.02 -4.58
C ARG A 113 24.69 -8.94 -4.05
N LYS A 114 24.58 -9.03 -2.72
CA LYS A 114 23.57 -9.87 -2.05
C LYS A 114 22.15 -9.28 -2.20
N VAL A 115 22.02 -7.96 -2.24
CA VAL A 115 20.73 -7.30 -2.52
C VAL A 115 20.17 -7.76 -3.85
N TRP A 116 20.98 -7.74 -4.90
CA TRP A 116 20.54 -8.18 -6.23
C TRP A 116 20.21 -9.67 -6.32
N GLN A 117 20.82 -10.50 -5.48
CA GLN A 117 20.49 -11.92 -5.40
C GLN A 117 19.13 -12.18 -4.74
N GLN A 118 18.70 -11.32 -3.83
CA GLN A 118 17.41 -11.43 -3.14
C GLN A 118 16.25 -10.80 -3.89
N LEU A 119 16.53 -9.88 -4.82
CA LEU A 119 15.51 -9.21 -5.59
C LEU A 119 15.34 -9.93 -6.95
N PRO A 120 14.20 -10.54 -7.22
CA PRO A 120 14.00 -11.40 -8.40
C PRO A 120 14.03 -10.65 -9.75
N PHE A 121 14.12 -9.32 -9.74
CA PHE A 121 13.99 -8.47 -10.92
C PHE A 121 15.16 -7.53 -11.17
N SER A 122 16.37 -7.97 -10.86
CA SER A 122 17.58 -7.19 -11.15
C SER A 122 17.68 -6.66 -12.61
N ARG A 123 16.88 -7.23 -13.54
CA ARG A 123 16.82 -6.83 -14.96
C ARG A 123 15.78 -5.76 -15.30
N ILE A 124 14.87 -5.39 -14.34
CA ILE A 124 13.67 -4.60 -14.66
C ILE A 124 13.60 -3.31 -13.84
N LEU A 125 14.53 -3.11 -12.92
CA LEU A 125 14.57 -1.87 -12.16
C LEU A 125 14.78 -0.68 -13.11
N PRO A 126 14.05 0.44 -12.90
CA PRO A 126 14.32 1.66 -13.64
C PRO A 126 15.82 1.97 -13.60
N MET A 127 16.40 2.38 -14.73
CA MET A 127 17.85 2.67 -14.83
C MET A 127 18.37 3.66 -13.78
N GLN A 128 17.48 4.31 -13.03
CA GLN A 128 17.79 5.30 -12.00
C GLN A 128 17.96 4.71 -10.59
N VAL A 129 17.62 3.42 -10.39
CA VAL A 129 17.75 2.76 -9.08
C VAL A 129 19.11 2.11 -8.98
N THR A 130 19.96 2.62 -8.11
CA THR A 130 21.25 2.00 -7.81
C THR A 130 21.13 0.99 -6.67
N SER A 131 22.06 0.04 -6.60
CA SER A 131 22.14 -0.87 -5.45
C SER A 131 22.33 -0.12 -4.13
N MET A 132 22.95 1.07 -4.14
CA MET A 132 23.11 1.91 -2.97
C MET A 132 21.77 2.42 -2.43
N ASP A 133 20.79 2.67 -3.29
CA ASP A 133 19.45 3.10 -2.88
C ASP A 133 18.67 1.99 -2.17
N LEU A 134 19.01 0.75 -2.42
CA LEU A 134 18.34 -0.44 -1.89
C LEU A 134 19.02 -1.01 -0.64
N MET A 135 20.34 -0.77 -0.48
CA MET A 135 21.11 -1.35 0.62
C MET A 135 20.57 -0.95 1.99
N GLY A 136 20.38 -1.95 2.84
CA GLY A 136 19.86 -1.75 4.20
C GLY A 136 18.44 -1.22 4.25
N GLY A 137 17.70 -1.23 3.13
CA GLY A 137 16.27 -0.98 3.10
C GLY A 137 15.48 -2.08 3.79
N ILE A 138 14.25 -1.79 4.19
CA ILE A 138 13.34 -2.76 4.76
C ILE A 138 12.29 -3.12 3.72
N VAL A 139 12.10 -4.41 3.51
CA VAL A 139 11.03 -4.92 2.65
C VAL A 139 9.87 -5.33 3.52
N ILE A 140 8.69 -4.84 3.16
CA ILE A 140 7.42 -5.38 3.64
C ILE A 140 6.83 -6.25 2.54
N SER A 141 6.40 -7.46 2.91
CA SER A 141 5.79 -8.43 2.03
C SER A 141 4.40 -8.80 2.56
N ILE A 142 3.41 -8.77 1.68
CA ILE A 142 2.02 -9.12 2.02
C ILE A 142 1.59 -10.27 1.12
N GLU A 143 1.10 -11.36 1.72
CA GLU A 143 0.49 -12.44 0.96
C GLU A 143 -0.84 -11.99 0.33
N SER A 144 -1.02 -12.29 -0.94
CA SER A 144 -2.25 -12.05 -1.68
C SER A 144 -2.66 -13.28 -2.45
N LYS A 145 -3.90 -13.32 -2.93
CA LYS A 145 -4.46 -14.43 -3.71
C LYS A 145 -5.08 -13.91 -4.99
N VAL A 146 -4.93 -14.67 -6.06
CA VAL A 146 -5.55 -14.38 -7.34
C VAL A 146 -6.21 -15.64 -7.90
N CYS A 147 -7.36 -15.50 -8.52
CA CYS A 147 -8.04 -16.59 -9.22
C CYS A 147 -7.76 -16.42 -10.72
N PRO A 148 -7.02 -17.35 -11.33
CA PRO A 148 -6.81 -17.35 -12.78
C PRO A 148 -8.08 -17.82 -13.49
N ALA A 149 -8.28 -17.34 -14.72
CA ALA A 149 -9.26 -17.85 -15.64
C ALA A 149 -8.72 -17.75 -17.06
N LEU A 150 -8.98 -18.76 -17.85
CA LEU A 150 -8.73 -18.73 -19.29
C LEU A 150 -9.97 -18.20 -20.00
N TYR A 151 -9.79 -17.43 -21.05
CA TYR A 151 -10.88 -16.96 -21.90
C TYR A 151 -10.39 -16.87 -23.35
N ARG A 152 -11.33 -16.87 -24.29
CA ARG A 152 -11.03 -16.64 -25.68
C ARG A 152 -10.94 -15.13 -25.94
N PRO A 153 -9.80 -14.60 -26.41
CA PRO A 153 -9.72 -13.20 -26.80
C PRO A 153 -10.64 -12.97 -27.99
N ASP A 154 -11.67 -12.15 -27.84
CA ASP A 154 -12.47 -11.72 -28.99
C ASP A 154 -11.88 -10.44 -29.59
N ASN A 155 -12.05 -10.25 -30.90
CA ASN A 155 -11.48 -9.13 -31.67
C ASN A 155 -11.95 -7.73 -31.18
N ASN A 156 -12.88 -7.68 -30.23
CA ASN A 156 -13.38 -6.46 -29.61
C ASN A 156 -12.63 -6.07 -28.31
N PHE A 157 -11.76 -6.93 -27.81
CA PHE A 157 -10.80 -6.50 -26.80
C PHE A 157 -9.79 -5.58 -27.50
N LYS A 158 -10.12 -4.31 -27.63
CA LYS A 158 -9.10 -3.26 -27.74
C LYS A 158 -8.08 -3.63 -26.70
N GLN A 159 -6.83 -3.80 -27.17
CA GLN A 159 -5.65 -3.88 -26.33
C GLN A 159 -5.86 -2.91 -25.18
N MET A 160 -6.53 -3.39 -24.12
CA MET A 160 -6.56 -2.66 -22.88
C MET A 160 -5.10 -2.57 -22.60
N ASP A 161 -4.56 -1.36 -22.76
CA ASP A 161 -3.24 -1.08 -22.27
C ASP A 161 -3.05 -1.99 -21.08
N ILE A 162 -2.02 -2.82 -21.14
CA ILE A 162 -1.44 -3.41 -19.98
C ILE A 162 -0.79 -2.22 -19.23
N SER A 163 -1.55 -1.14 -19.08
CA SER A 163 -1.46 -0.31 -17.92
C SER A 163 -1.75 -1.35 -16.85
N MET A 164 -0.68 -1.93 -16.37
CA MET A 164 -0.68 -2.67 -15.15
C MET A 164 -1.60 -1.89 -14.25
N GLY A 165 -2.90 -2.29 -14.34
CA GLY A 165 -3.92 -1.67 -13.55
C GLY A 165 -3.34 -1.83 -12.19
N THR A 166 -2.76 -0.75 -11.72
CA THR A 166 -2.13 -0.69 -10.43
C THR A 166 -3.17 -1.34 -9.59
N ASP A 167 -2.84 -2.51 -9.07
CA ASP A 167 -3.77 -3.27 -8.26
C ASP A 167 -4.11 -2.34 -7.09
N ASN A 168 -5.12 -1.50 -7.32
CA ASN A 168 -5.49 -0.40 -6.41
C ASN A 168 -5.77 -0.97 -5.02
N PHE A 169 -6.21 -2.23 -4.96
CA PHE A 169 -6.43 -2.91 -3.69
C PHE A 169 -5.10 -3.19 -2.98
N SER A 170 -4.12 -3.76 -3.65
CA SER A 170 -2.83 -4.11 -3.04
C SER A 170 -2.04 -2.86 -2.65
N ILE A 171 -2.09 -1.82 -3.47
CA ILE A 171 -1.47 -0.53 -3.14
C ILE A 171 -2.18 0.12 -1.96
N LYS A 172 -3.50 0.19 -1.97
CA LYS A 172 -4.28 0.72 -0.85
C LYS A 172 -4.04 -0.05 0.44
N SER A 173 -3.96 -1.38 0.38
CA SER A 173 -3.65 -2.21 1.55
C SER A 173 -2.25 -1.92 2.09
N LEU A 174 -1.27 -1.75 1.21
CA LEU A 174 0.09 -1.39 1.59
C LEU A 174 0.18 0.03 2.16
N GLU A 175 -0.48 1.01 1.54
CA GLU A 175 -0.57 2.39 2.04
C GLU A 175 -1.22 2.41 3.42
N LYS A 176 -2.33 1.73 3.60
CA LYS A 176 -3.02 1.58 4.88
C LYS A 176 -2.11 0.95 5.95
N LEU A 177 -1.31 -0.05 5.58
CA LEU A 177 -0.35 -0.67 6.50
C LEU A 177 0.79 0.30 6.85
N CYS A 178 1.33 1.03 5.88
CA CYS A 178 2.33 2.08 6.14
C CYS A 178 1.76 3.18 7.05
N ASP A 179 0.53 3.61 6.82
CA ASP A 179 -0.16 4.61 7.63
C ASP A 179 -0.39 4.10 9.07
N SER A 180 -0.79 2.85 9.24
CA SER A 180 -0.99 2.25 10.56
C SER A 180 0.31 2.19 11.37
N ILE A 181 1.41 1.79 10.73
CA ILE A 181 2.74 1.80 11.34
C ILE A 181 3.19 3.24 11.65
N SER A 182 2.91 4.18 10.75
CA SER A 182 3.20 5.60 10.95
C SER A 182 2.51 6.17 12.19
N LEU A 183 1.24 5.85 12.37
CA LEU A 183 0.46 6.24 13.56
C LEU A 183 1.04 5.67 14.84
N THR A 184 1.44 4.40 14.82
CA THR A 184 2.02 3.73 15.98
C THR A 184 3.39 4.30 16.35
N CYS A 185 4.23 4.53 15.36
CA CYS A 185 5.59 5.03 15.53
C CYS A 185 5.66 6.56 15.73
N ASN A 186 4.55 7.26 15.59
CA ASN A 186 4.50 8.73 15.56
C ASN A 186 5.49 9.34 14.55
N GLY A 187 5.61 8.69 13.40
CA GLY A 187 6.54 9.07 12.35
C GLY A 187 5.92 8.90 10.97
N SER A 188 6.73 8.95 9.93
CA SER A 188 6.27 8.71 8.57
C SER A 188 6.97 7.48 8.00
N VAL A 189 6.19 6.46 7.74
CA VAL A 189 6.58 5.25 7.03
C VAL A 189 5.95 5.30 5.66
N SER A 190 6.75 5.17 4.62
CA SER A 190 6.26 5.14 3.24
C SER A 190 7.06 4.13 2.42
N TRP A 191 6.41 3.59 1.41
CA TRP A 191 7.09 2.75 0.44
C TRP A 191 7.62 3.61 -0.70
N VAL A 192 8.73 3.16 -1.30
CA VAL A 192 9.39 3.85 -2.40
C VAL A 192 9.46 3.02 -3.67
N MET A 193 9.32 1.72 -3.52
CA MET A 193 9.28 0.78 -4.63
C MET A 193 8.34 -0.36 -4.27
N LEU A 194 7.56 -0.79 -5.23
CA LEU A 194 6.60 -1.89 -5.08
C LEU A 194 6.86 -2.90 -6.19
N TRP A 195 6.78 -4.18 -5.86
CA TRP A 195 6.83 -5.26 -6.83
C TRP A 195 6.01 -6.46 -6.38
N ARG A 196 5.65 -7.29 -7.34
CA ARG A 196 4.96 -8.55 -7.09
C ARG A 196 5.94 -9.70 -7.25
N ASP A 197 5.95 -10.58 -6.28
CA ASP A 197 6.56 -11.89 -6.44
C ASP A 197 5.44 -12.87 -6.76
N LEU A 198 5.27 -13.13 -8.03
CA LEU A 198 4.23 -14.02 -8.53
C LEU A 198 4.60 -15.48 -8.31
N GLY A 199 5.78 -15.76 -7.75
CA GLY A 199 6.27 -17.13 -7.55
C GLY A 199 6.15 -17.91 -8.86
N ASN A 200 5.42 -19.01 -8.82
CA ASN A 200 5.18 -19.84 -10.00
C ASN A 200 4.06 -19.34 -10.94
N LEU A 201 3.44 -18.19 -10.66
CA LEU A 201 2.40 -17.60 -11.52
C LEU A 201 2.94 -17.05 -12.84
N TRP A 202 4.19 -16.63 -12.88
CA TRP A 202 4.79 -16.11 -14.09
C TRP A 202 5.00 -17.14 -15.22
N VAL A 203 4.68 -18.43 -14.96
CA VAL A 203 4.52 -19.46 -16.00
C VAL A 203 3.65 -18.98 -17.15
N PHE A 204 2.66 -18.15 -16.84
CA PHE A 204 1.62 -17.77 -17.77
C PHE A 204 1.79 -16.36 -18.34
N PHE A 205 2.72 -15.59 -17.80
CA PHE A 205 3.00 -14.26 -18.25
C PHE A 205 4.49 -14.14 -18.59
N ASP A 206 4.78 -13.94 -19.86
CA ASP A 206 6.06 -13.36 -20.27
C ASP A 206 6.06 -11.85 -19.87
N LEU A 207 5.34 -11.54 -18.80
CA LEU A 207 5.29 -10.21 -18.23
C LEU A 207 6.50 -10.02 -17.35
N PRO A 208 7.28 -8.98 -17.60
CA PRO A 208 8.30 -8.60 -16.65
C PRO A 208 7.63 -8.40 -15.30
N GLN A 209 8.19 -8.99 -14.26
CA GLN A 209 7.80 -8.69 -12.87
C GLN A 209 7.93 -7.18 -12.72
N SER A 210 6.80 -6.48 -12.76
CA SER A 210 6.80 -5.04 -12.84
C SER A 210 7.05 -4.44 -11.47
N GLY A 211 8.15 -3.75 -11.34
CA GLY A 211 8.40 -2.86 -10.22
C GLY A 211 7.87 -1.46 -10.57
N TYR A 212 7.10 -0.86 -9.68
CA TYR A 212 6.80 0.56 -9.71
C TYR A 212 7.62 1.25 -8.64
N GLY A 213 8.32 2.29 -9.02
CA GLY A 213 9.02 3.14 -8.08
C GLY A 213 8.39 4.53 -8.08
N PHE A 214 7.93 4.98 -6.93
CA PHE A 214 7.67 6.39 -6.70
C PHE A 214 8.71 6.89 -5.71
N TRP A 215 9.54 7.83 -6.14
CA TRP A 215 10.57 8.41 -5.31
C TRP A 215 10.00 9.60 -4.55
N HIS A 216 9.75 9.42 -3.26
CA HIS A 216 9.59 10.56 -2.36
C HIS A 216 10.97 10.96 -1.81
N ARG A 217 11.48 12.13 -2.23
CA ARG A 217 12.84 12.58 -1.91
C ARG A 217 13.06 13.01 -0.47
N ASN A 218 12.03 13.15 0.34
CA ASN A 218 12.14 13.75 1.66
C ASN A 218 12.04 12.72 2.78
N TYR A 219 13.18 12.13 3.15
CA TYR A 219 13.30 11.25 4.32
C TYR A 219 14.03 12.00 5.42
N THR A 220 13.30 12.55 6.37
CA THR A 220 13.90 13.35 7.42
C THR A 220 14.07 12.65 8.75
N LEU A 221 13.38 11.52 8.99
CA LEU A 221 13.47 10.82 10.26
C LEU A 221 13.44 9.31 10.04
N GLN A 222 14.43 8.60 10.59
CA GLN A 222 14.36 7.14 10.72
C GLN A 222 13.46 6.79 11.90
N VAL A 223 12.42 6.05 11.63
CA VAL A 223 11.50 5.51 12.62
C VAL A 223 11.93 4.09 12.95
N GLU A 224 12.14 3.81 14.23
CA GLU A 224 12.44 2.46 14.68
C GLU A 224 11.15 1.67 14.85
N ILE A 225 11.06 0.55 14.13
CA ILE A 225 9.94 -0.39 14.22
C ILE A 225 10.36 -1.53 15.14
N THR A 226 9.74 -1.58 16.32
CA THR A 226 9.84 -2.71 17.26
C THR A 226 8.68 -3.67 17.05
N GLN A 227 8.79 -4.89 17.59
CA GLN A 227 7.70 -5.88 17.58
C GLN A 227 6.40 -5.29 18.13
N GLU A 228 6.44 -4.65 19.30
CA GLU A 228 5.28 -4.03 19.95
C GLU A 228 4.58 -3.00 19.07
N LYS A 229 5.38 -2.14 18.40
CA LYS A 229 4.85 -1.14 17.48
C LYS A 229 4.22 -1.77 16.24
N LEU A 230 4.76 -2.87 15.76
CA LEU A 230 4.18 -3.62 14.65
C LEU A 230 2.87 -4.29 15.05
N ASP A 231 2.82 -4.96 16.18
CA ASP A 231 1.60 -5.62 16.66
C ASP A 231 0.47 -4.59 16.79
N LYS A 232 0.76 -3.45 17.43
CA LYS A 232 -0.19 -2.35 17.52
C LYS A 232 -0.53 -1.73 16.16
N GLY A 233 0.43 -1.65 15.24
CA GLY A 233 0.19 -1.22 13.86
C GLY A 233 -0.77 -2.15 13.12
N LEU A 234 -0.65 -3.47 13.32
CA LEU A 234 -1.58 -4.45 12.75
C LEU A 234 -2.99 -4.35 13.34
N GLU A 235 -3.12 -4.10 14.63
CA GLU A 235 -4.43 -3.83 15.25
C GLU A 235 -5.09 -2.59 14.61
N ILE A 236 -4.33 -1.51 14.44
CA ILE A 236 -4.79 -0.29 13.77
C ILE A 236 -5.17 -0.59 12.32
N TYR A 237 -4.37 -1.34 11.58
CA TYR A 237 -4.68 -1.76 10.21
C TYR A 237 -6.01 -2.52 10.12
N GLN A 238 -6.27 -3.43 11.06
CA GLN A 238 -7.54 -4.15 11.13
C GLN A 238 -8.71 -3.20 11.41
N GLN A 239 -8.56 -2.27 12.37
CA GLN A 239 -9.59 -1.26 12.66
C GLN A 239 -9.89 -0.39 11.43
N MET A 240 -8.85 0.07 10.70
CA MET A 240 -9.01 0.81 9.45
C MET A 240 -9.79 0.00 8.41
N SER A 241 -9.51 -1.28 8.28
CA SER A 241 -10.18 -2.17 7.32
C SER A 241 -11.65 -2.44 7.70
N MET A 242 -11.96 -2.56 8.99
CA MET A 242 -13.34 -2.67 9.49
C MET A 242 -14.14 -1.39 9.22
N LYS A 243 -13.52 -0.21 9.44
CA LYS A 243 -14.15 1.09 9.16
C LYS A 243 -14.45 1.29 7.68
N GLU A 244 -13.54 0.92 6.79
CA GLU A 244 -13.74 0.97 5.35
C GLU A 244 -14.94 0.10 4.94
N SER A 245 -15.02 -1.12 5.45
CA SER A 245 -16.14 -2.02 5.16
C SER A 245 -17.49 -1.49 5.67
N SER A 246 -17.50 -0.66 6.71
CA SER A 246 -18.72 -0.06 7.27
C SER A 246 -19.14 1.27 6.62
N GLY A 247 -18.37 1.80 5.66
CA GLY A 247 -18.69 3.03 4.93
C GLY A 247 -18.42 4.33 5.69
N GLY A 248 -17.70 4.29 6.82
CA GLY A 248 -17.38 5.47 7.65
C GLY A 248 -15.91 5.90 7.60
N TYR A 249 -15.19 5.53 6.54
CA TYR A 249 -13.74 5.66 6.52
C TYR A 249 -13.20 6.86 5.71
N ASP A 250 -13.94 7.39 4.74
CA ASP A 250 -13.41 8.36 3.76
C ASP A 250 -12.78 9.60 4.40
N ASN A 251 -13.45 10.24 5.35
CA ASN A 251 -12.92 11.42 6.05
C ASN A 251 -11.71 11.05 6.93
N LEU A 252 -11.73 9.86 7.52
CA LEU A 252 -10.67 9.36 8.36
C LEU A 252 -9.43 8.95 7.54
N GLU A 253 -9.63 8.30 6.40
CA GLU A 253 -8.56 8.00 5.43
C GLU A 253 -7.86 9.28 4.97
N GLN A 254 -8.65 10.30 4.61
CA GLN A 254 -8.10 11.60 4.23
C GLN A 254 -7.33 12.25 5.39
N ALA A 255 -7.84 12.19 6.61
CA ALA A 255 -7.17 12.73 7.78
C ALA A 255 -5.81 12.04 8.03
N ILE A 256 -5.77 10.72 7.97
CA ILE A 256 -4.55 9.92 8.14
C ILE A 256 -3.52 10.26 7.05
N HIS A 257 -3.95 10.26 5.79
CA HIS A 257 -3.08 10.56 4.66
C HIS A 257 -2.49 11.98 4.76
N ARG A 258 -3.28 12.98 5.14
CA ARG A 258 -2.82 14.36 5.31
C ARG A 258 -1.93 14.53 6.54
N TRP A 259 -2.21 13.81 7.62
CA TRP A 259 -1.32 13.77 8.78
C TRP A 259 0.06 13.19 8.42
N THR A 260 0.09 12.06 7.70
CA THR A 260 1.33 11.46 7.19
C THR A 260 2.10 12.44 6.30
N LYS A 261 1.42 13.16 5.39
CA LYS A 261 2.04 14.22 4.57
C LYS A 261 2.61 15.35 5.42
N SER A 262 1.92 15.76 6.48
CA SER A 262 2.45 16.76 7.42
C SER A 262 3.74 16.32 8.09
N LYS A 263 3.88 15.01 8.41
CA LYS A 263 5.15 14.44 8.92
C LYS A 263 6.27 14.45 7.87
N GLN A 264 5.93 14.25 6.60
CA GLN A 264 6.89 14.17 5.47
C GLN A 264 7.33 15.53 4.95
N ALA A 265 6.54 16.57 5.12
CA ALA A 265 6.80 17.88 4.57
C ALA A 265 8.13 18.45 5.10
N SER A 266 8.91 19.08 4.22
CA SER A 266 10.22 19.63 4.57
C SER A 266 10.16 20.99 5.21
N THR A 267 9.11 21.78 4.91
CA THR A 267 8.96 23.16 5.41
C THR A 267 7.85 23.25 6.46
N ILE A 268 8.01 24.19 7.40
CA ILE A 268 6.99 24.46 8.43
C ILE A 268 5.66 24.89 7.80
N PRO A 269 5.61 25.78 6.78
CA PRO A 269 4.38 26.13 6.10
C PRO A 269 3.63 24.91 5.55
N ASP A 270 4.31 24.04 4.84
CA ASP A 270 3.69 22.84 4.25
C ASP A 270 3.19 21.89 5.33
N LYS A 271 3.96 21.69 6.42
CA LYS A 271 3.52 20.91 7.58
C LYS A 271 2.23 21.43 8.18
N LEU A 272 2.11 22.76 8.34
CA LEU A 272 0.93 23.41 8.88
C LEU A 272 -0.29 23.29 7.96
N ILE A 273 -0.09 23.42 6.66
CA ILE A 273 -1.18 23.29 5.67
C ILE A 273 -1.72 21.86 5.67
N GLU A 274 -0.84 20.87 5.57
CA GLU A 274 -1.27 19.47 5.57
C GLU A 274 -1.91 19.06 6.89
N LEU A 275 -1.39 19.53 8.03
CA LEU A 275 -1.95 19.28 9.35
C LEU A 275 -3.35 19.89 9.49
N ARG A 276 -3.56 21.10 9.00
CA ARG A 276 -4.88 21.74 8.99
C ARG A 276 -5.88 20.91 8.19
N ILE A 277 -5.51 20.47 6.98
CA ILE A 277 -6.39 19.63 6.14
C ILE A 277 -6.72 18.33 6.85
N ALA A 278 -5.74 17.70 7.52
CA ALA A 278 -5.96 16.50 8.31
C ALA A 278 -7.00 16.71 9.41
N LEU A 279 -6.87 17.78 10.16
CA LEU A 279 -7.78 18.13 11.25
C LEU A 279 -9.18 18.49 10.74
N GLU A 280 -9.30 19.30 9.67
CA GLU A 280 -10.59 19.64 9.06
C GLU A 280 -11.31 18.38 8.55
N SER A 281 -10.57 17.39 7.97
CA SER A 281 -11.11 16.10 7.54
C SER A 281 -11.57 15.26 8.72
N LEU A 282 -10.73 15.16 9.77
CA LEU A 282 -11.00 14.34 10.96
C LEU A 282 -12.27 14.75 11.68
N TYR A 283 -12.52 16.05 11.77
CA TYR A 283 -13.65 16.63 12.50
C TYR A 283 -14.82 17.07 11.61
N GLY A 284 -14.73 16.86 10.30
CA GLY A 284 -15.84 17.09 9.36
C GLY A 284 -16.29 18.53 9.26
N ILE A 285 -15.40 19.52 9.44
CA ILE A 285 -15.78 20.95 9.55
C ILE A 285 -16.04 21.54 8.18
N LYS A 286 -17.32 21.79 7.88
CA LYS A 286 -17.78 22.35 6.60
C LYS A 286 -18.25 23.82 6.70
N GLU A 287 -18.56 24.28 7.91
CA GLU A 287 -19.22 25.55 8.18
C GLU A 287 -18.25 26.71 8.42
N SER A 288 -18.78 27.91 8.64
CA SER A 288 -18.04 29.12 9.04
C SER A 288 -17.36 28.94 10.41
N GLU A 289 -16.44 29.86 10.77
CA GLU A 289 -15.68 29.84 12.03
C GLU A 289 -14.85 28.56 12.26
N LYS A 290 -14.30 28.01 11.17
CA LYS A 290 -13.60 26.72 11.17
C LYS A 290 -12.53 26.60 12.26
N GLY A 291 -11.75 27.64 12.51
CA GLY A 291 -10.68 27.63 13.52
C GLY A 291 -11.23 27.42 14.91
N TYR A 292 -12.28 28.15 15.28
CA TYR A 292 -12.90 28.03 16.60
C TYR A 292 -13.55 26.66 16.81
N ARG A 293 -14.34 26.22 15.82
CA ARG A 293 -15.00 24.89 15.87
C ARG A 293 -14.00 23.76 15.97
N LEU A 294 -12.96 23.78 15.14
CA LEU A 294 -11.88 22.78 15.16
C LEU A 294 -11.23 22.69 16.56
N SER A 295 -10.85 23.84 17.11
CA SER A 295 -10.22 23.87 18.43
C SER A 295 -11.15 23.37 19.52
N THR A 296 -12.43 23.73 19.44
CA THR A 296 -13.46 23.27 20.39
C THR A 296 -13.65 21.75 20.28
N TYR A 297 -13.79 21.21 19.05
CA TYR A 297 -13.99 19.77 18.85
C TYR A 297 -12.77 18.96 19.32
N CYS A 298 -11.56 19.39 18.98
CA CYS A 298 -10.33 18.77 19.49
C CYS A 298 -10.27 18.76 21.00
N ALA A 299 -10.53 19.91 21.62
CA ALA A 299 -10.47 20.07 23.07
C ALA A 299 -11.47 19.16 23.80
N TRP A 300 -12.71 19.09 23.36
CA TRP A 300 -13.73 18.24 23.96
C TRP A 300 -13.54 16.75 23.62
N HIS A 301 -13.00 16.46 22.44
CA HIS A 301 -12.72 15.08 22.04
C HIS A 301 -11.57 14.47 22.82
N LEU A 302 -10.49 15.22 23.09
CA LEU A 302 -9.25 14.70 23.64
C LEU A 302 -8.94 15.11 25.08
N GLY A 303 -9.44 16.28 25.50
CA GLY A 303 -9.13 16.78 26.83
C GLY A 303 -9.98 16.13 27.93
N ASN A 304 -9.31 15.52 28.91
CA ASN A 304 -9.96 14.82 30.02
C ASN A 304 -10.50 15.78 31.08
N ASP A 305 -9.86 16.92 31.26
CA ASP A 305 -10.21 17.94 32.25
C ASP A 305 -10.21 19.35 31.66
N PHE A 306 -10.54 20.34 32.46
CA PHE A 306 -10.61 21.73 32.00
C PHE A 306 -9.26 22.24 31.51
N ASN A 307 -8.17 21.99 32.22
CA ASN A 307 -6.84 22.49 31.85
C ASN A 307 -6.33 21.84 30.57
N GLY A 308 -6.51 20.52 30.43
CA GLY A 308 -6.19 19.80 29.19
C GLY A 308 -6.98 20.31 28.00
N ARG A 309 -8.27 20.62 28.18
CA ARG A 309 -9.11 21.23 27.12
C ARG A 309 -8.61 22.61 26.72
N CYS A 310 -8.25 23.46 27.69
CA CYS A 310 -7.69 24.78 27.39
C CYS A 310 -6.38 24.66 26.60
N THR A 311 -5.46 23.81 27.03
CA THR A 311 -4.19 23.59 26.33
C THR A 311 -4.39 23.16 24.88
N ILE A 312 -5.24 22.14 24.66
CA ILE A 312 -5.55 21.65 23.32
C ILE A 312 -6.21 22.74 22.48
N PHE A 313 -7.17 23.47 23.05
CA PHE A 313 -7.86 24.56 22.37
C PHE A 313 -6.87 25.64 21.87
N ASP A 314 -5.99 26.11 22.75
CA ASP A 314 -5.04 27.17 22.45
C ASP A 314 -4.00 26.71 21.40
N THR A 315 -3.51 25.46 21.52
CA THR A 315 -2.62 24.86 20.52
C THR A 315 -3.28 24.80 19.15
N MET A 316 -4.52 24.34 19.07
CA MET A 316 -5.25 24.23 17.81
C MET A 316 -5.61 25.61 17.20
N GLN A 317 -5.95 26.61 18.02
CA GLN A 317 -6.15 27.99 17.56
C GLN A 317 -4.86 28.55 16.92
N ASN A 318 -3.72 28.31 17.55
CA ASN A 318 -2.43 28.75 17.03
C ASN A 318 -2.09 28.03 15.71
N ILE A 319 -2.26 26.72 15.64
CA ILE A 319 -2.04 25.93 14.41
C ILE A 319 -2.93 26.46 13.28
N TYR A 320 -4.22 26.68 13.55
CA TYR A 320 -5.16 27.18 12.53
C TYR A 320 -4.77 28.58 12.03
N ARG A 321 -4.44 29.49 12.93
CA ARG A 321 -4.01 30.87 12.59
C ARG A 321 -2.73 30.87 11.75
N LEU A 322 -1.75 30.05 12.11
CA LEU A 322 -0.47 29.97 11.40
C LEU A 322 -0.60 29.28 10.04
N SER A 323 -1.41 28.23 9.95
CA SER A 323 -1.72 27.57 8.68
C SER A 323 -2.47 28.49 7.72
N SER A 324 -3.43 29.28 8.22
CA SER A 324 -4.12 30.29 7.42
C SER A 324 -3.13 31.32 6.85
N LYS A 325 -2.18 31.81 7.66
CA LYS A 325 -1.12 32.69 7.18
C LYS A 325 -0.24 32.03 6.10
N ALA A 326 0.09 30.74 6.25
CA ALA A 326 0.86 30.00 5.25
C ALA A 326 0.10 29.87 3.92
N VAL A 327 -1.19 29.55 3.95
CA VAL A 327 -2.05 29.44 2.75
C VAL A 327 -2.12 30.76 1.97
N HIS A 328 -2.13 31.88 2.66
CA HIS A 328 -2.16 33.22 2.03
C HIS A 328 -0.76 33.77 1.68
N GLY A 329 0.25 32.92 1.58
CA GLY A 329 1.61 33.28 1.14
C GLY A 329 2.45 34.00 2.20
N GLY A 330 1.96 34.11 3.43
CA GLY A 330 2.73 34.67 4.54
C GLY A 330 3.72 33.66 5.12
N LYS A 331 4.85 34.16 5.64
CA LYS A 331 5.81 33.31 6.38
C LYS A 331 5.33 33.19 7.84
N PRO A 332 4.82 32.02 8.27
CA PRO A 332 4.48 31.81 9.67
C PRO A 332 5.75 31.79 10.51
N ASN A 333 5.84 32.66 11.50
CA ASN A 333 6.84 32.53 12.54
C ASN A 333 6.33 31.50 13.55
N CYS A 334 6.80 30.28 13.44
CA CYS A 334 6.31 29.14 14.18
C CYS A 334 7.47 28.31 14.71
N ASP A 335 7.39 27.93 15.98
CA ASP A 335 8.28 26.95 16.57
C ASP A 335 7.94 25.55 16.02
N SER A 336 8.97 24.78 15.73
CA SER A 336 8.84 23.36 15.32
C SER A 336 8.15 22.51 16.38
N ASN A 337 8.27 22.86 17.67
CA ASN A 337 7.60 22.17 18.77
C ASN A 337 6.07 22.32 18.71
N LEU A 338 5.57 23.50 18.37
CA LEU A 338 4.13 23.72 18.20
C LEU A 338 3.55 22.85 17.06
N VAL A 339 4.31 22.73 15.95
CA VAL A 339 3.88 21.86 14.84
C VAL A 339 3.86 20.40 15.28
N LYS A 340 4.87 19.96 16.00
CA LYS A 340 4.95 18.58 16.54
C LYS A 340 3.79 18.31 17.50
N GLU A 341 3.51 19.22 18.43
CA GLU A 341 2.38 19.12 19.35
C GLU A 341 1.05 19.02 18.61
N GLY A 342 0.82 19.85 17.60
CA GLY A 342 -0.37 19.78 16.75
C GLY A 342 -0.47 18.45 15.99
N GLN A 343 0.66 17.92 15.49
CA GLN A 343 0.70 16.59 14.85
C GLN A 343 0.39 15.46 15.85
N ASP A 344 0.83 15.57 17.09
CA ASP A 344 0.55 14.60 18.14
C ASP A 344 -0.94 14.62 18.53
N ILE A 345 -1.52 15.80 18.72
CA ILE A 345 -2.95 15.97 18.96
C ILE A 345 -3.78 15.40 17.80
N CYS A 346 -3.40 15.66 16.56
CA CYS A 346 -4.09 15.11 15.38
C CYS A 346 -4.03 13.59 15.36
N ARG A 347 -2.87 13.00 15.63
CA ARG A 347 -2.68 11.55 15.72
C ARG A 347 -3.58 10.95 16.80
N ASP A 348 -3.59 11.52 17.98
CA ASP A 348 -4.40 11.02 19.11
C ASP A 348 -5.90 11.11 18.79
N GLY A 349 -6.31 12.16 18.08
CA GLY A 349 -7.67 12.29 17.53
C GLY A 349 -8.00 11.19 16.53
N ILE A 350 -7.09 10.89 15.60
CA ILE A 350 -7.24 9.80 14.63
C ILE A 350 -7.37 8.45 15.35
N LEU A 351 -6.48 8.15 16.28
CA LEU A 351 -6.50 6.90 17.04
C LEU A 351 -7.79 6.72 17.84
N LYS A 352 -8.27 7.79 18.48
CA LYS A 352 -9.53 7.77 19.19
C LYS A 352 -10.72 7.52 18.26
N ARG A 353 -10.77 8.20 17.10
CA ARG A 353 -11.80 8.01 16.07
C ARG A 353 -11.81 6.60 15.48
N LEU A 354 -10.67 5.96 15.34
CA LEU A 354 -10.57 4.57 14.91
C LEU A 354 -11.23 3.62 15.89
N GLY A 355 -11.10 3.87 17.20
CA GLY A 355 -11.72 3.06 18.25
C GLY A 355 -13.23 3.29 18.45
N GLU A 356 -13.78 4.39 17.94
CA GLU A 356 -15.20 4.72 18.08
C GLU A 356 -16.07 4.00 17.05
N SER A 357 -17.20 3.43 17.45
CA SER A 357 -18.11 2.73 16.55
C SER A 357 -18.85 3.67 15.58
N LYS A 358 -19.10 4.91 15.99
CA LYS A 358 -19.85 5.94 15.24
C LYS A 358 -19.12 7.28 15.32
N GLU A 359 -19.43 8.15 14.37
CA GLU A 359 -19.00 9.55 14.45
C GLU A 359 -19.62 10.23 15.69
N PRO A 360 -18.81 11.00 16.48
CA PRO A 360 -19.33 11.73 17.63
C PRO A 360 -20.41 12.74 17.23
N ASP A 361 -21.46 12.81 18.03
CA ASP A 361 -22.39 13.93 17.98
C ASP A 361 -21.73 15.15 18.65
N TRP A 362 -21.02 15.94 17.87
CA TRP A 362 -20.24 17.09 18.34
C TRP A 362 -21.06 18.04 19.19
N LYS A 363 -22.34 18.24 18.86
CA LYS A 363 -23.24 19.10 19.63
C LYS A 363 -23.47 18.55 21.02
N LYS A 364 -23.73 17.25 21.16
CA LYS A 364 -23.93 16.62 22.46
C LYS A 364 -22.65 16.61 23.27
N LEU A 365 -21.52 16.33 22.62
CA LEU A 365 -20.22 16.32 23.27
C LEU A 365 -19.90 17.69 23.89
N ILE A 366 -20.06 18.77 23.13
CA ILE A 366 -19.78 20.14 23.60
C ILE A 366 -20.74 20.61 24.68
N LEU A 367 -22.01 20.23 24.61
CA LEU A 367 -23.01 20.58 25.59
C LEU A 367 -23.02 19.71 26.85
N GLY A 368 -22.03 18.82 26.99
CA GLY A 368 -21.81 18.03 28.20
C GLY A 368 -22.78 16.87 28.39
N LYS A 369 -23.47 16.43 27.35
CA LYS A 369 -24.24 15.19 27.42
C LYS A 369 -23.28 14.03 27.17
N GLU A 370 -22.71 13.49 28.27
CA GLU A 370 -21.82 12.32 28.22
C GLU A 370 -22.47 11.20 27.40
N THR A 371 -21.81 10.78 26.34
CA THR A 371 -22.10 9.48 25.74
C THR A 371 -21.56 8.44 26.73
N LYS A 372 -22.42 7.83 27.53
CA LYS A 372 -22.05 6.64 28.30
C LYS A 372 -21.42 5.66 27.34
N SER A 373 -20.11 5.43 27.47
CA SER A 373 -19.44 4.34 26.79
C SER A 373 -20.10 3.06 27.30
N SER A 374 -20.82 2.37 26.44
CA SER A 374 -21.18 0.98 26.69
C SER A 374 -19.88 0.19 26.72
N THR A 375 -19.42 -0.11 27.91
CA THR A 375 -18.41 -1.14 28.21
C THR A 375 -18.83 -2.48 27.65
#